data_fa3b06a92676b5e545b60514a9439849
#
_entry.id   fa3b06a92676b5e545b60514a9439849
#
_cell.length_a   1.000
_cell.length_b   1.000
_cell.length_c   1.000
_cell.angle_alpha   90.00
_cell.angle_beta   90.00
_cell.angle_gamma   90.00
#
_symmetry.space_group_name_H-M   'P 1'
#
loop_
_entity.id
_entity.type
_entity.pdbx_description
1 polymer ?
#
loop_
_entity_poly.entity_id
_entity_poly.type
_entity_poly.pdbx_seq_one_letter_code
_entity_poly.pdbx_strand_id
1 'polypeptide(L)'
;MLQPARTKYRKAHKGRIHGRATRASVLNYGQFGLKAMQPDRIIGKQIEAARVALTRYMKRTGKVWTRIFPNIPVSKKPTEVRMGKGKGAPEYWACRVKPGRIIFEVDGIDEATARIALYKASTKLPIKTKFIKRY
;
A
#
# COMPACT_ATOMS: atom_id res chain seq x y z
N MET A 1 -3.70 11.68 -6.89
CA MET A 1 -2.91 10.73 -6.11
C MET A 1 -3.45 10.65 -4.69
N LEU A 2 -3.35 9.50 -4.07
CA LEU A 2 -3.88 9.29 -2.72
C LEU A 2 -3.12 10.12 -1.69
N GLN A 3 -3.86 10.90 -0.92
CA GLN A 3 -3.33 11.67 0.20
C GLN A 3 -4.48 12.07 1.12
N PRO A 4 -4.21 12.30 2.42
CA PRO A 4 -5.26 12.76 3.33
C PRO A 4 -5.79 14.12 2.91
N ALA A 5 -7.11 14.29 3.02
CA ALA A 5 -7.73 15.59 2.77
C ALA A 5 -7.37 16.60 3.86
N ARG A 6 -7.20 16.12 5.11
CA ARG A 6 -6.87 16.96 6.25
C ARG A 6 -6.06 16.16 7.26
N THR A 7 -5.06 16.78 7.89
CA THR A 7 -4.24 16.12 8.90
C THR A 7 -4.17 16.98 10.16
N LYS A 8 -4.01 16.31 11.30
CA LYS A 8 -3.84 16.96 12.60
C LYS A 8 -2.45 17.58 12.72
N TYR A 9 -1.43 16.90 12.19
CA TYR A 9 -0.04 17.35 12.23
C TYR A 9 0.54 17.35 10.82
N ARG A 10 1.36 18.37 10.53
CA ARG A 10 1.99 18.53 9.22
C ARG A 10 3.12 17.53 8.98
N LYS A 11 3.85 17.18 10.04
CA LYS A 11 5.00 16.28 9.97
C LYS A 11 4.86 15.16 10.99
N ALA A 12 5.54 14.05 10.74
CA ALA A 12 5.51 12.90 11.64
C ALA A 12 6.91 12.34 11.84
N HIS A 13 7.11 11.65 12.98
CA HIS A 13 8.34 10.92 13.21
C HIS A 13 8.42 9.72 12.25
N LYS A 14 9.64 9.42 11.81
CA LYS A 14 9.87 8.25 10.95
C LYS A 14 9.42 6.97 11.63
N GLY A 15 9.85 6.75 12.88
CA GLY A 15 9.51 5.56 13.64
C GLY A 15 10.05 4.29 13.01
N ARG A 16 9.70 3.16 13.63
CA ARG A 16 9.98 1.82 13.13
C ARG A 16 8.70 1.02 13.10
N ILE A 17 8.62 0.08 12.17
CA ILE A 17 7.46 -0.79 12.03
C ILE A 17 7.74 -2.08 12.77
N HIS A 18 6.99 -2.33 13.86
CA HIS A 18 7.17 -3.51 14.71
C HIS A 18 5.95 -4.42 14.69
N GLY A 19 6.18 -5.70 14.89
CA GLY A 19 5.13 -6.68 15.07
C GLY A 19 4.42 -7.08 13.79
N ARG A 20 3.31 -7.77 13.96
CA ARG A 20 2.46 -8.24 12.86
C ARG A 20 1.13 -7.51 12.88
N ALA A 21 0.48 -7.45 11.73
CA ALA A 21 -0.83 -6.84 11.62
C ALA A 21 -1.87 -7.67 12.38
N THR A 22 -2.64 -6.99 13.25
CA THR A 22 -3.77 -7.58 13.97
C THR A 22 -5.11 -7.16 13.36
N ARG A 23 -5.11 -6.07 12.60
CA ARG A 23 -6.27 -5.59 11.86
C ARG A 23 -5.98 -5.65 10.38
N ALA A 24 -7.03 -5.78 9.58
CA ALA A 24 -6.90 -5.92 8.13
C ALA A 24 -5.96 -7.07 7.74
N SER A 25 -6.01 -8.17 8.50
CA SER A 25 -5.18 -9.36 8.28
C SER A 25 -5.95 -10.51 7.64
N VAL A 26 -7.26 -10.34 7.44
CA VAL A 26 -8.13 -11.32 6.77
C VAL A 26 -8.94 -10.62 5.69
N LEU A 27 -9.40 -11.39 4.70
CA LEU A 27 -10.24 -10.87 3.63
C LEU A 27 -11.64 -10.56 4.17
N ASN A 28 -12.10 -9.32 3.97
CA ASN A 28 -13.41 -8.87 4.44
C ASN A 28 -14.37 -8.60 3.29
N TYR A 29 -13.88 -8.14 2.15
CA TYR A 29 -14.71 -7.67 1.04
C TYR A 29 -14.67 -8.61 -0.16
N GLY A 30 -13.50 -9.10 -0.53
CA GLY A 30 -13.30 -9.87 -1.74
C GLY A 30 -13.00 -11.34 -1.48
N GLN A 31 -12.99 -12.12 -2.55
CA GLN A 31 -12.69 -13.55 -2.51
C GLN A 31 -11.19 -13.81 -2.50
N PHE A 32 -10.42 -12.93 -3.11
CA PHE A 32 -8.97 -13.06 -3.25
C PHE A 32 -8.28 -11.78 -2.78
N GLY A 33 -7.03 -11.90 -2.37
CA GLY A 33 -6.29 -10.74 -1.90
C GLY A 33 -4.79 -10.91 -1.94
N LEU A 34 -4.11 -9.79 -1.69
CA LEU A 34 -2.67 -9.70 -1.62
C LEU A 34 -2.28 -9.30 -0.20
N LYS A 35 -1.46 -10.13 0.43
CA LYS A 35 -1.05 -9.98 1.82
C LYS A 35 0.41 -9.61 1.91
N ALA A 36 0.74 -8.61 2.72
CA ALA A 36 2.12 -8.21 2.95
C ALA A 36 2.85 -9.26 3.79
N MET A 37 4.07 -9.59 3.40
CA MET A 37 4.91 -10.55 4.12
C MET A 37 6.12 -9.89 4.78
N GLN A 38 6.34 -8.61 4.51
CA GLN A 38 7.45 -7.83 5.08
C GLN A 38 6.94 -6.49 5.55
N PRO A 39 7.58 -5.89 6.59
CA PRO A 39 7.25 -4.53 7.00
C PRO A 39 7.93 -3.51 6.10
N ASP A 40 7.20 -2.47 5.70
CA ASP A 40 7.79 -1.33 4.99
C ASP A 40 6.79 -0.17 4.95
N ARG A 41 7.26 0.97 4.48
CA ARG A 41 6.42 2.10 4.14
C ARG A 41 6.15 2.05 2.64
N ILE A 42 4.88 2.04 2.27
CA ILE A 42 4.46 2.03 0.87
C ILE A 42 3.95 3.43 0.54
N ILE A 43 4.54 4.06 -0.46
CA ILE A 43 4.18 5.42 -0.85
C ILE A 43 2.93 5.42 -1.75
N GLY A 44 2.23 6.57 -1.80
CA GLY A 44 1.02 6.71 -2.58
C GLY A 44 1.19 6.37 -4.05
N LYS A 45 2.34 6.70 -4.63
CA LYS A 45 2.65 6.38 -6.04
C LYS A 45 2.71 4.87 -6.28
N GLN A 46 3.29 4.12 -5.35
CA GLN A 46 3.39 2.67 -5.45
C GLN A 46 2.01 2.01 -5.36
N ILE A 47 1.18 2.49 -4.43
CA ILE A 47 -0.19 2.00 -4.26
C ILE A 47 -0.99 2.23 -5.55
N GLU A 48 -0.90 3.41 -6.11
CA GLU A 48 -1.64 3.76 -7.32
C GLU A 48 -1.13 2.97 -8.54
N ALA A 49 0.19 2.80 -8.68
CA ALA A 49 0.77 1.99 -9.75
C ALA A 49 0.31 0.53 -9.67
N ALA A 50 0.29 -0.03 -8.47
CA ALA A 50 -0.18 -1.41 -8.25
C ALA A 50 -1.66 -1.55 -8.59
N ARG A 51 -2.49 -0.61 -8.14
CA ARG A 51 -3.93 -0.60 -8.43
C ARG A 51 -4.18 -0.55 -9.95
N VAL A 52 -3.47 0.32 -10.66
CA VAL A 52 -3.61 0.46 -12.10
C VAL A 52 -3.19 -0.83 -12.83
N ALA A 53 -2.08 -1.46 -12.43
CA ALA A 53 -1.64 -2.72 -13.02
C ALA A 53 -2.68 -3.83 -12.81
N LEU A 54 -3.25 -3.89 -11.62
CA LEU A 54 -4.29 -4.84 -11.25
C LEU A 54 -5.54 -4.68 -12.11
N THR A 55 -6.07 -3.46 -12.21
CA THR A 55 -7.30 -3.17 -12.95
C THR A 55 -7.14 -3.33 -14.45
N ARG A 56 -5.97 -3.03 -15.00
CA ARG A 56 -5.69 -3.23 -16.42
C ARG A 56 -5.76 -4.71 -16.80
N TYR A 57 -5.17 -5.57 -15.98
CA TYR A 57 -5.22 -7.00 -16.26
C TYR A 57 -6.64 -7.55 -16.15
N MET A 58 -7.41 -7.05 -15.18
CA MET A 58 -8.81 -7.47 -15.00
C MET A 58 -9.75 -6.93 -16.09
N LYS A 59 -9.30 -6.00 -16.92
CA LYS A 59 -10.11 -5.36 -17.99
C LYS A 59 -11.41 -4.77 -17.45
N ARG A 60 -11.34 -4.16 -16.26
CA ARG A 60 -12.49 -3.55 -15.57
C ARG A 60 -13.58 -4.55 -15.18
N THR A 61 -13.29 -5.85 -15.20
CA THR A 61 -14.20 -6.88 -14.72
C THR A 61 -14.01 -7.04 -13.21
N GLY A 62 -15.10 -7.26 -12.47
CA GLY A 62 -15.03 -7.45 -11.03
C GLY A 62 -14.79 -6.16 -10.26
N LYS A 63 -14.45 -6.31 -8.98
CA LYS A 63 -14.23 -5.19 -8.05
C LYS A 63 -12.87 -5.31 -7.38
N VAL A 64 -12.29 -4.14 -7.07
CA VAL A 64 -10.99 -4.04 -6.36
C VAL A 64 -11.18 -3.13 -5.16
N TRP A 65 -10.68 -3.57 -4.01
CA TRP A 65 -10.60 -2.76 -2.80
C TRP A 65 -9.15 -2.54 -2.43
N THR A 66 -8.76 -1.27 -2.30
CA THR A 66 -7.45 -0.89 -1.76
C THR A 66 -7.58 -0.76 -0.26
N ARG A 67 -6.90 -1.66 0.49
CA ARG A 67 -7.06 -1.76 1.94
C ARG A 67 -6.06 -0.93 2.73
N ILE A 68 -5.15 -0.24 2.07
CA ILE A 68 -4.16 0.64 2.70
C ILE A 68 -4.31 2.06 2.18
N PHE A 69 -3.94 3.03 3.01
CA PHE A 69 -4.02 4.44 2.65
C PHE A 69 -2.76 5.17 3.11
N PRO A 70 -2.15 6.01 2.27
CA PRO A 70 -0.94 6.74 2.63
C PRO A 70 -1.27 7.94 3.51
N ASN A 71 -1.25 7.73 4.82
CA ASN A 71 -1.64 8.74 5.80
C ASN A 71 -0.48 9.37 6.57
N ILE A 72 0.76 8.90 6.34
CA ILE A 72 1.95 9.39 7.05
C ILE A 72 2.73 10.32 6.12
N PRO A 73 2.94 11.59 6.53
CA PRO A 73 3.75 12.51 5.72
C PRO A 73 5.24 12.16 5.84
N VAL A 74 5.93 12.12 4.71
CA VAL A 74 7.37 11.88 4.66
C VAL A 74 8.05 13.16 4.19
N SER A 75 8.95 13.66 5.02
CA SER A 75 9.67 14.90 4.76
C SER A 75 11.00 14.63 4.07
N LYS A 76 11.42 15.55 3.21
CA LYS A 76 12.70 15.45 2.52
C LYS A 76 13.24 16.85 2.29
N LYS A 77 14.55 17.00 2.47
CA LYS A 77 15.24 18.25 2.14
C LYS A 77 15.78 18.18 0.72
N PRO A 78 15.84 19.33 -0.01
CA PRO A 78 16.53 19.37 -1.29
C PRO A 78 17.99 18.94 -1.15
N THR A 79 18.56 18.35 -2.21
CA THR A 79 19.93 17.86 -2.20
C THR A 79 20.97 18.95 -2.01
N GLU A 80 20.68 20.18 -2.44
CA GLU A 80 21.56 21.33 -2.31
C GLU A 80 21.51 22.02 -0.95
N VAL A 81 20.60 21.62 -0.07
CA VAL A 81 20.46 22.20 1.28
C VAL A 81 21.31 21.45 2.27
N ARG A 82 22.08 22.19 3.08
CA ARG A 82 22.93 21.58 4.13
C ARG A 82 22.10 20.99 5.25
N MET A 83 22.68 20.03 5.97
CA MET A 83 22.04 19.41 7.12
C MET A 83 21.84 20.42 8.26
N GLY A 84 20.79 20.20 9.05
CA GLY A 84 20.43 21.06 10.17
C GLY A 84 19.35 22.09 9.84
N LYS A 85 19.10 23.02 10.75
CA LYS A 85 18.08 24.08 10.62
C LYS A 85 16.66 23.56 10.45
N GLY A 86 16.32 22.47 11.18
CA GLY A 86 14.98 21.96 11.23
C GLY A 86 14.68 20.84 10.24
N LYS A 87 13.50 20.28 10.37
CA LYS A 87 13.01 19.17 9.55
C LYS A 87 12.55 19.70 8.18
N GLY A 88 12.85 18.95 7.13
CA GLY A 88 12.41 19.28 5.79
C GLY A 88 10.90 19.35 5.63
N ALA A 89 10.43 19.92 4.53
CA ALA A 89 9.00 19.97 4.24
C ALA A 89 8.46 18.61 3.84
N PRO A 90 7.17 18.31 4.13
CA PRO A 90 6.53 17.09 3.63
C PRO A 90 6.57 17.05 2.10
N GLU A 91 7.04 15.93 1.55
CA GLU A 91 7.17 15.75 0.10
C GLU A 91 6.13 14.77 -0.43
N TYR A 92 5.91 13.67 0.28
CA TYR A 92 4.96 12.65 -0.16
C TYR A 92 4.33 11.96 1.05
N TRP A 93 3.33 11.14 0.78
CA TRP A 93 2.60 10.41 1.80
C TRP A 93 2.86 8.92 1.67
N ALA A 94 2.91 8.22 2.80
CA ALA A 94 3.17 6.78 2.84
C ALA A 94 2.27 6.09 3.86
N CYS A 95 2.14 4.79 3.71
CA CYS A 95 1.46 3.91 4.66
C CYS A 95 2.47 2.97 5.31
N ARG A 96 2.45 2.87 6.63
CA ARG A 96 3.24 1.88 7.36
C ARG A 96 2.51 0.55 7.30
N VAL A 97 3.11 -0.44 6.66
CA VAL A 97 2.52 -1.76 6.47
C VAL A 97 3.28 -2.78 7.31
N LYS A 98 2.56 -3.51 8.16
CA LYS A 98 3.11 -4.60 8.95
C LYS A 98 2.94 -5.93 8.20
N PRO A 99 3.81 -6.93 8.45
CA PRO A 99 3.59 -8.26 7.90
C PRO A 99 2.22 -8.80 8.30
N GLY A 100 1.52 -9.39 7.35
CA GLY A 100 0.18 -9.92 7.57
C GLY A 100 -0.95 -8.98 7.14
N ARG A 101 -0.64 -7.74 6.79
CA ARG A 101 -1.67 -6.78 6.35
C ARG A 101 -2.14 -7.08 4.94
N ILE A 102 -3.45 -7.02 4.72
CA ILE A 102 -4.04 -7.13 3.38
C ILE A 102 -3.87 -5.78 2.69
N ILE A 103 -3.32 -5.81 1.48
CA ILE A 103 -3.07 -4.60 0.69
C ILE A 103 -4.20 -4.35 -0.30
N PHE A 104 -4.56 -5.38 -1.07
CA PHE A 104 -5.66 -5.34 -2.03
C PHE A 104 -6.57 -6.53 -1.85
N GLU A 105 -7.85 -6.35 -2.18
CA GLU A 105 -8.83 -7.44 -2.29
C GLU A 105 -9.51 -7.33 -3.65
N VAL A 106 -9.82 -8.46 -4.25
CA VAL A 106 -10.53 -8.52 -5.53
C VAL A 106 -11.67 -9.52 -5.46
N ASP A 107 -12.71 -9.28 -6.25
CA ASP A 107 -13.85 -10.17 -6.36
C ASP A 107 -14.45 -10.08 -7.77
N GLY A 108 -15.30 -11.04 -8.12
CA GLY A 108 -15.98 -11.05 -9.41
C GLY A 108 -15.14 -11.56 -10.56
N ILE A 109 -14.00 -12.23 -10.28
CA ILE A 109 -13.15 -12.87 -11.28
C ILE A 109 -12.74 -14.26 -10.80
N ASP A 110 -12.28 -15.09 -11.74
CA ASP A 110 -11.81 -16.44 -11.39
C ASP A 110 -10.44 -16.39 -10.73
N GLU A 111 -10.08 -17.51 -10.06
CA GLU A 111 -8.82 -17.60 -9.30
C GLU A 111 -7.58 -17.41 -10.19
N ALA A 112 -7.57 -18.01 -11.38
CA ALA A 112 -6.42 -17.90 -12.28
C ALA A 112 -6.16 -16.46 -12.69
N THR A 113 -7.21 -15.72 -13.07
CA THR A 113 -7.11 -14.29 -13.39
C THR A 113 -6.68 -13.48 -12.18
N ALA A 114 -7.24 -13.78 -11.01
CA ALA A 114 -6.89 -13.08 -9.76
C ALA A 114 -5.42 -13.26 -9.41
N ARG A 115 -4.88 -14.47 -9.53
CA ARG A 115 -3.47 -14.74 -9.24
C ARG A 115 -2.55 -13.90 -10.11
N ILE A 116 -2.82 -13.84 -11.41
CA ILE A 116 -1.99 -13.09 -12.36
C ILE A 116 -2.13 -11.58 -12.12
N ALA A 117 -3.35 -11.09 -11.91
CA ALA A 117 -3.61 -9.68 -11.66
C ALA A 117 -2.91 -9.20 -10.39
N LEU A 118 -3.04 -9.95 -9.30
CA LEU A 118 -2.40 -9.61 -8.02
C LEU A 118 -0.88 -9.74 -8.08
N TYR A 119 -0.36 -10.70 -8.86
CA TYR A 119 1.07 -10.79 -9.09
C TYR A 119 1.60 -9.54 -9.81
N LYS A 120 0.90 -9.08 -10.84
CA LYS A 120 1.29 -7.85 -11.56
C LYS A 120 1.25 -6.64 -10.64
N ALA A 121 0.27 -6.56 -9.76
CA ALA A 121 0.22 -5.50 -8.75
C ALA A 121 1.42 -5.59 -7.80
N SER A 122 1.79 -6.79 -7.37
CA SER A 122 2.90 -6.99 -6.44
C SER A 122 4.24 -6.52 -6.98
N THR A 123 4.43 -6.56 -8.30
CA THR A 123 5.68 -6.09 -8.91
C THR A 123 5.89 -4.59 -8.76
N LYS A 124 4.84 -3.83 -8.46
CA LYS A 124 4.90 -2.37 -8.22
C LYS A 124 5.12 -2.01 -6.76
N LEU A 125 5.13 -3.00 -5.87
CA LEU A 125 5.28 -2.79 -4.44
C LEU A 125 6.71 -3.14 -3.99
N PRO A 126 7.23 -2.46 -2.94
CA PRO A 126 8.61 -2.66 -2.49
C PRO A 126 8.80 -3.86 -1.56
N ILE A 127 7.76 -4.64 -1.30
CA ILE A 127 7.78 -5.72 -0.30
C ILE A 127 7.38 -7.05 -0.92
N LYS A 128 7.74 -8.14 -0.25
CA LYS A 128 7.24 -9.47 -0.59
C LYS A 128 5.78 -9.58 -0.18
N THR A 129 5.00 -10.22 -1.03
CA THR A 129 3.56 -10.38 -0.85
C THR A 129 3.16 -11.83 -1.11
N LYS A 130 1.96 -12.19 -0.65
CA LYS A 130 1.41 -13.53 -0.83
C LYS A 130 -0.03 -13.41 -1.33
N PHE A 131 -0.36 -14.22 -2.33
CA PHE A 131 -1.74 -14.39 -2.77
C PHE A 131 -2.51 -15.19 -1.72
N ILE A 132 -3.68 -14.72 -1.35
CA ILE A 132 -4.57 -15.43 -0.43
C ILE A 132 -5.97 -15.49 -1.00
N LYS A 133 -6.73 -16.49 -0.58
CA LYS A 133 -8.13 -16.65 -0.96
C LYS A 133 -8.99 -16.99 0.25
N ARG A 134 -10.27 -16.65 0.14
CA ARG A 134 -11.25 -17.00 1.16
C ARG A 134 -11.71 -18.42 0.95
N TYR A 135 -11.87 -19.14 2.03
CA TYR A 135 -12.41 -20.50 2.02
C TYR A 135 -13.91 -20.50 2.21
#